data_ed96448382a0c8f13db1f316b72dbcfe
#
_entry.id   ed96448382a0c8f13db1f316b72dbcfe
#
_cell.length_a   1.000
_cell.length_b   1.000
_cell.length_c   1.000
_cell.angle_alpha   90.00
_cell.angle_beta   90.00
_cell.angle_gamma   90.00
#
_symmetry.space_group_name_H-M   'P 1'
#
loop_
_entity.id
_entity.type
_entity.pdbx_description
1 polymer ?
#
loop_
_entity_poly.entity_id
_entity_poly.type
_entity_poly.pdbx_seq_one_letter_code
_entity_poly.pdbx_strand_id
1 'polypeptide(L)'
;MIYRKAKFDDVEPIYQLVRDYATQGDMLPRSRNTLYENLRDIVVAEENGTVVGVGALRIMWDRLAEVCMMAIAPTHIRQGIGAEIVRRLLDEGDALGIEKVFTLTYKPAFFETLGFLRISREELPQKVWKECIDCPKYPNCDEIAMIKV
;
A
#
# COMPACT_ATOMS: atom_id res chain seq x y z
N MET A 1 12.40 -0.95 -16.58
CA MET A 1 11.62 -1.05 -15.32
C MET A 1 10.97 -2.41 -15.24
N ILE A 2 11.18 -3.12 -14.17
CA ILE A 2 10.59 -4.43 -13.92
C ILE A 2 9.62 -4.33 -12.74
N TYR A 3 8.39 -4.79 -12.93
CA TYR A 3 7.40 -4.90 -11.85
C TYR A 3 7.24 -6.38 -11.52
N ARG A 4 7.43 -6.74 -10.27
CA ARG A 4 7.42 -8.14 -9.86
C ARG A 4 7.05 -8.29 -8.38
N LYS A 5 6.77 -9.52 -7.97
CA LYS A 5 6.54 -9.82 -6.55
C LYS A 5 7.86 -9.69 -5.79
N ALA A 6 7.77 -9.31 -4.53
CA ALA A 6 8.94 -9.17 -3.68
C ALA A 6 9.57 -10.54 -3.34
N LYS A 7 10.87 -10.52 -3.11
CA LYS A 7 11.65 -11.67 -2.66
C LYS A 7 12.36 -11.31 -1.36
N PHE A 8 12.95 -12.30 -0.69
CA PHE A 8 13.64 -12.06 0.58
C PHE A 8 14.71 -10.96 0.47
N ASP A 9 15.47 -10.94 -0.63
CA ASP A 9 16.52 -9.94 -0.83
C ASP A 9 15.99 -8.51 -0.98
N ASP A 10 14.69 -8.35 -1.21
CA ASP A 10 14.06 -7.04 -1.32
C ASP A 10 13.69 -6.43 0.03
N VAL A 11 13.70 -7.22 1.10
CA VAL A 11 13.19 -6.77 2.41
C VAL A 11 13.96 -5.55 2.92
N GLU A 12 15.28 -5.55 2.86
CA GLU A 12 16.05 -4.43 3.35
C GLU A 12 15.84 -3.15 2.52
N PRO A 13 15.88 -3.19 1.17
CA PRO A 13 15.53 -2.00 0.38
C PRO A 13 14.10 -1.49 0.65
N ILE A 14 13.13 -2.39 0.78
CA ILE A 14 11.75 -2.01 1.11
C ILE A 14 11.69 -1.34 2.48
N TYR A 15 12.35 -1.95 3.47
CA TYR A 15 12.39 -1.43 4.83
C TYR A 15 12.92 0.02 4.85
N GLN A 16 14.01 0.28 4.15
CA GLN A 16 14.60 1.62 4.09
C GLN A 16 13.65 2.63 3.45
N LEU A 17 13.04 2.26 2.34
CA LEU A 17 12.13 3.14 1.61
C LEU A 17 10.88 3.48 2.44
N VAL A 18 10.28 2.48 3.07
CA VAL A 18 9.10 2.67 3.93
C VAL A 18 9.48 3.49 5.16
N ARG A 19 10.61 3.21 5.78
CA ARG A 19 11.08 3.93 6.95
C ARG A 19 11.23 5.42 6.68
N ASP A 20 11.80 5.77 5.52
CA ASP A 20 12.01 7.18 5.18
C ASP A 20 10.68 7.94 5.11
N TYR A 21 9.66 7.34 4.51
CA TYR A 21 8.32 7.94 4.48
C TYR A 21 7.66 7.96 5.85
N ALA A 22 7.80 6.90 6.62
CA ALA A 22 7.22 6.81 7.97
C ALA A 22 7.81 7.87 8.90
N THR A 23 9.10 8.16 8.78
CA THR A 23 9.79 9.19 9.56
C THR A 23 9.21 10.58 9.28
N GLN A 24 8.71 10.80 8.05
CA GLN A 24 8.06 12.05 7.66
C GLN A 24 6.58 12.09 8.06
N GLY A 25 6.05 11.02 8.65
CA GLY A 25 4.64 10.94 9.04
C GLY A 25 3.70 10.61 7.90
N ASP A 26 4.22 10.22 6.75
CA ASP A 26 3.41 9.97 5.54
C ASP A 26 2.85 8.56 5.47
N MET A 27 3.31 7.65 6.31
CA MET A 27 2.78 6.29 6.34
C MET A 27 3.15 5.60 7.66
N LEU A 28 2.48 4.48 7.92
CA LEU A 28 2.72 3.66 9.10
C LEU A 28 4.07 2.94 8.96
N PRO A 29 4.93 3.00 10.00
CA PRO A 29 6.20 2.26 9.96
C PRO A 29 5.95 0.74 9.94
N ARG A 30 6.85 0.01 9.31
CA ARG A 30 6.81 -1.45 9.23
C ARG A 30 8.13 -2.03 9.73
N SER A 31 8.06 -3.02 10.62
CA SER A 31 9.25 -3.74 11.05
C SER A 31 9.69 -4.72 9.97
N ARG A 32 10.96 -5.12 10.02
CA ARG A 32 11.46 -6.16 9.12
C ARG A 32 10.67 -7.45 9.27
N ASN A 33 10.31 -7.81 10.50
CA ASN A 33 9.51 -9.00 10.75
C ASN A 33 8.16 -8.95 10.04
N THR A 34 7.49 -7.81 10.11
CA THR A 34 6.22 -7.62 9.40
C THR A 34 6.40 -7.79 7.89
N LEU A 35 7.49 -7.28 7.34
CA LEU A 35 7.77 -7.43 5.91
C LEU A 35 8.00 -8.89 5.54
N TYR A 36 8.72 -9.65 6.38
CA TYR A 36 8.89 -11.09 6.14
C TYR A 36 7.56 -11.84 6.17
N GLU A 37 6.72 -11.55 7.15
CA GLU A 37 5.43 -12.23 7.30
C GLU A 37 4.48 -11.94 6.15
N ASN A 38 4.53 -10.74 5.57
CA ASN A 38 3.63 -10.29 4.52
C ASN A 38 4.30 -10.22 3.14
N LEU A 39 5.41 -10.89 2.97
CA LEU A 39 6.23 -10.79 1.76
C LEU A 39 5.44 -11.08 0.49
N ARG A 40 4.52 -12.04 0.54
CA ARG A 40 3.71 -12.44 -0.62
C ARG A 40 2.73 -11.36 -1.09
N ASP A 41 2.41 -10.42 -0.20
CA ASP A 41 1.47 -9.34 -0.52
C ASP A 41 2.12 -8.22 -1.33
N ILE A 42 3.44 -8.23 -1.46
CA ILE A 42 4.21 -7.07 -1.89
C ILE A 42 4.61 -7.16 -3.36
N VAL A 43 4.39 -6.07 -4.07
CA VAL A 43 4.89 -5.84 -5.43
C VAL A 43 5.96 -4.77 -5.37
N VAL A 44 7.06 -4.97 -6.07
CA VAL A 44 8.14 -3.99 -6.19
C VAL A 44 8.34 -3.56 -7.64
N ALA A 45 8.80 -2.33 -7.80
CA ALA A 45 9.31 -1.82 -9.06
C ALA A 45 10.83 -1.76 -8.96
N GLU A 46 11.51 -2.37 -9.91
CA GLU A 46 12.97 -2.47 -9.93
C GLU A 46 13.51 -1.81 -11.19
N GLU A 47 14.52 -0.98 -11.02
CA GLU A 47 15.24 -0.39 -12.13
C GLU A 47 16.73 -0.65 -11.95
N ASN A 48 17.35 -1.35 -12.92
CA ASN A 48 18.77 -1.69 -12.89
C ASN A 48 19.20 -2.36 -11.57
N GLY A 49 18.38 -3.28 -11.07
CA GLY A 49 18.68 -4.02 -9.84
C GLY A 49 18.35 -3.29 -8.56
N THR A 50 17.82 -2.07 -8.63
CA THR A 50 17.47 -1.27 -7.46
C THR A 50 15.96 -1.17 -7.31
N VAL A 51 15.46 -1.43 -6.10
CA VAL A 51 14.03 -1.25 -5.78
C VAL A 51 13.74 0.24 -5.69
N VAL A 52 12.87 0.74 -6.56
CA VAL A 52 12.51 2.17 -6.62
C VAL A 52 11.03 2.41 -6.27
N GLY A 53 10.27 1.36 -6.06
CA GLY A 53 8.87 1.48 -5.65
C GLY A 53 8.37 0.22 -5.00
N VAL A 54 7.37 0.35 -4.15
CA VAL A 54 6.76 -0.75 -3.43
C VAL A 54 5.28 -0.46 -3.18
N GLY A 55 4.49 -1.52 -3.12
CA GLY A 55 3.11 -1.47 -2.70
C GLY A 55 2.66 -2.86 -2.30
N ALA A 56 1.59 -2.95 -1.53
CA ALA A 56 1.07 -4.22 -1.06
C ALA A 56 -0.44 -4.29 -1.16
N LEU A 57 -0.95 -5.49 -1.41
CA LEU A 57 -2.38 -5.79 -1.33
C LEU A 57 -2.56 -6.73 -0.15
N ARG A 58 -3.27 -6.27 0.87
CA ARG A 58 -3.48 -7.00 2.10
C ARG A 58 -4.91 -7.45 2.21
N ILE A 59 -5.13 -8.75 2.33
CA ILE A 59 -6.48 -9.29 2.54
C ILE A 59 -6.92 -8.97 3.96
N MET A 60 -8.06 -8.28 4.09
CA MET A 60 -8.55 -7.81 5.39
C MET A 60 -9.79 -8.55 5.88
N TRP A 61 -10.62 -9.03 4.95
CA TRP A 61 -11.85 -9.73 5.25
C TRP A 61 -12.33 -10.49 4.01
N ASP A 62 -13.50 -11.12 4.09
CA ASP A 62 -14.09 -11.81 2.94
C ASP A 62 -14.24 -10.83 1.78
N ARG A 63 -13.57 -11.11 0.67
CA ARG A 63 -13.58 -10.35 -0.59
C ARG A 63 -13.23 -8.88 -0.44
N LEU A 64 -12.48 -8.54 0.62
CA LEU A 64 -12.04 -7.19 0.94
C LEU A 64 -10.53 -7.15 1.14
N ALA A 65 -9.87 -6.23 0.46
CA ALA A 65 -8.43 -6.05 0.60
C ALA A 65 -8.08 -4.57 0.66
N GLU A 66 -6.89 -4.28 1.18
CA GLU A 66 -6.36 -2.93 1.29
C GLU A 66 -5.11 -2.78 0.42
N VAL A 67 -5.06 -1.70 -0.36
CA VAL A 67 -3.81 -1.23 -0.96
C VAL A 67 -3.09 -0.41 0.10
N CYS A 68 -1.90 -0.83 0.48
CA CYS A 68 -1.14 -0.19 1.54
C CYS A 68 0.35 -0.19 1.23
N MET A 69 1.12 0.49 2.07
CA MET A 69 2.58 0.52 1.99
C MET A 69 3.11 1.05 0.65
N MET A 70 2.38 1.98 0.03
CA MET A 70 2.81 2.59 -1.23
C MET A 70 3.93 3.59 -1.00
N ALA A 71 5.10 3.31 -1.55
CA ALA A 71 6.24 4.21 -1.43
C ALA A 71 7.05 4.16 -2.72
N ILE A 72 7.35 5.34 -3.27
CA ILE A 72 8.16 5.48 -4.48
C ILE A 72 9.41 6.28 -4.11
N ALA A 73 10.58 5.84 -4.59
CA ALA A 73 11.83 6.56 -4.34
C ALA A 73 11.69 8.02 -4.80
N PRO A 74 12.16 9.00 -3.99
CA PRO A 74 12.01 10.42 -4.35
C PRO A 74 12.57 10.79 -5.72
N THR A 75 13.56 10.04 -6.21
CA THR A 75 14.17 10.25 -7.52
C THR A 75 13.28 9.76 -8.67
N HIS A 76 12.22 9.03 -8.38
CA HIS A 76 11.39 8.35 -9.36
C HIS A 76 9.90 8.72 -9.29
N ILE A 77 9.53 9.74 -8.52
CA ILE A 77 8.13 10.17 -8.42
C ILE A 77 7.68 10.81 -9.74
N ARG A 78 6.36 10.75 -9.99
CA ARG A 78 5.71 11.30 -11.19
C ARG A 78 6.12 10.62 -12.49
N GLN A 79 6.53 9.35 -12.41
CA GLN A 79 6.89 8.55 -13.60
C GLN A 79 5.87 7.44 -13.86
N GLY A 80 4.74 7.44 -13.17
CA GLY A 80 3.71 6.42 -13.35
C GLY A 80 3.97 5.11 -12.63
N ILE A 81 5.01 5.03 -11.81
CA ILE A 81 5.39 3.81 -11.11
C ILE A 81 4.30 3.40 -10.11
N GLY A 82 3.81 4.36 -9.31
CA GLY A 82 2.76 4.08 -8.34
C GLY A 82 1.48 3.57 -9.00
N ALA A 83 1.08 4.18 -10.11
CA ALA A 83 -0.12 3.76 -10.84
C ALA A 83 0.03 2.33 -11.38
N GLU A 84 1.21 1.97 -11.89
CA GLU A 84 1.45 0.62 -12.39
C GLU A 84 1.44 -0.41 -11.26
N ILE A 85 2.02 -0.08 -10.11
CA ILE A 85 1.99 -0.96 -8.94
C ILE A 85 0.54 -1.21 -8.51
N VAL A 86 -0.26 -0.15 -8.40
CA VAL A 86 -1.68 -0.31 -8.00
C VAL A 86 -2.44 -1.16 -9.01
N ARG A 87 -2.22 -0.96 -10.31
CA ARG A 87 -2.87 -1.79 -11.33
C ARG A 87 -2.56 -3.27 -11.14
N ARG A 88 -1.30 -3.60 -10.87
CA ARG A 88 -0.91 -5.00 -10.63
C ARG A 88 -1.53 -5.57 -9.37
N LEU A 89 -1.64 -4.75 -8.32
CA LEU A 89 -2.32 -5.18 -7.09
C LEU A 89 -3.81 -5.41 -7.34
N LEU A 90 -4.46 -4.55 -8.11
CA LEU A 90 -5.87 -4.72 -8.45
C LEU A 90 -6.09 -5.96 -9.31
N ASP A 91 -5.21 -6.24 -10.25
CA ASP A 91 -5.28 -7.45 -11.08
C ASP A 91 -5.14 -8.71 -10.21
N GLU A 92 -4.23 -8.69 -9.24
CA GLU A 92 -4.07 -9.79 -8.30
C GLU A 92 -5.33 -9.97 -7.47
N GLY A 93 -5.93 -8.88 -7.01
CA GLY A 93 -7.19 -8.92 -6.29
C GLY A 93 -8.32 -9.55 -7.11
N ASP A 94 -8.43 -9.17 -8.37
CA ASP A 94 -9.42 -9.76 -9.27
C ASP A 94 -9.22 -11.27 -9.43
N ALA A 95 -7.97 -11.69 -9.58
CA ALA A 95 -7.65 -13.11 -9.71
C ALA A 95 -7.98 -13.90 -8.44
N LEU A 96 -7.92 -13.27 -7.28
CA LEU A 96 -8.26 -13.88 -6.00
C LEU A 96 -9.76 -13.85 -5.69
N GLY A 97 -10.54 -13.11 -6.46
CA GLY A 97 -11.96 -12.94 -6.18
C GLY A 97 -12.29 -11.81 -5.21
N ILE A 98 -11.38 -10.89 -5.01
CA ILE A 98 -11.61 -9.69 -4.20
C ILE A 98 -12.64 -8.81 -4.91
N GLU A 99 -13.66 -8.36 -4.17
CA GLU A 99 -14.73 -7.52 -4.73
C GLU A 99 -14.56 -6.04 -4.39
N LYS A 100 -13.96 -5.73 -3.25
CA LYS A 100 -13.76 -4.36 -2.80
C LYS A 100 -12.31 -4.18 -2.37
N VAL A 101 -11.70 -3.11 -2.88
CA VAL A 101 -10.35 -2.73 -2.48
C VAL A 101 -10.42 -1.31 -1.92
N PHE A 102 -9.91 -1.13 -0.70
CA PHE A 102 -9.87 0.18 -0.08
C PHE A 102 -8.44 0.62 0.17
N THR A 103 -8.27 1.88 0.50
CA THR A 103 -7.00 2.45 0.93
C THR A 103 -7.24 3.59 1.89
N LEU A 104 -6.28 3.85 2.76
CA LEU A 104 -6.23 5.02 3.61
C LEU A 104 -5.05 5.86 3.14
N THR A 105 -5.30 7.11 2.72
CA THR A 105 -4.29 7.88 2.01
C THR A 105 -4.33 9.37 2.33
N TYR A 106 -3.17 10.02 2.18
CA TYR A 106 -3.06 11.47 2.14
C TYR A 106 -3.11 12.01 0.71
N LYS A 107 -3.20 11.13 -0.30
CA LYS A 107 -3.15 11.51 -1.72
C LYS A 107 -4.41 11.03 -2.45
N PRO A 108 -5.59 11.55 -2.09
CA PRO A 108 -6.84 11.09 -2.70
C PRO A 108 -6.89 11.33 -4.20
N ALA A 109 -6.30 12.42 -4.70
CA ALA A 109 -6.31 12.71 -6.14
C ALA A 109 -5.64 11.61 -6.95
N PHE A 110 -4.54 11.04 -6.45
CA PHE A 110 -3.86 9.93 -7.11
C PHE A 110 -4.79 8.72 -7.24
N PHE A 111 -5.46 8.34 -6.16
CA PHE A 111 -6.36 7.19 -6.19
C PHE A 111 -7.63 7.45 -6.97
N GLU A 112 -8.11 8.69 -7.00
CA GLU A 112 -9.25 9.06 -7.83
C GLU A 112 -8.97 8.81 -9.31
N THR A 113 -7.74 9.08 -9.78
CA THR A 113 -7.36 8.80 -11.17
C THR A 113 -7.38 7.31 -11.49
N LEU A 114 -7.33 6.45 -10.48
CA LEU A 114 -7.35 4.99 -10.62
C LEU A 114 -8.74 4.39 -10.39
N GLY A 115 -9.75 5.24 -10.23
CA GLY A 115 -11.13 4.78 -10.08
C GLY A 115 -11.62 4.57 -8.66
N PHE A 116 -10.84 4.99 -7.66
CA PHE A 116 -11.27 4.94 -6.27
C PHE A 116 -12.17 6.12 -5.95
N LEU A 117 -13.14 5.90 -5.06
CA LEU A 117 -14.06 6.92 -4.58
C LEU A 117 -13.88 7.13 -3.08
N ARG A 118 -14.06 8.35 -2.62
CA ARG A 118 -13.99 8.66 -1.18
C ARG A 118 -15.18 8.05 -0.46
N ILE A 119 -14.91 7.51 0.72
CA ILE A 119 -15.97 6.94 1.60
C ILE A 119 -15.74 7.42 3.03
N SER A 120 -16.78 7.29 3.84
CA SER A 120 -16.64 7.48 5.28
C SER A 120 -15.86 6.29 5.87
N ARG A 121 -15.00 6.58 6.85
CA ARG A 121 -14.25 5.54 7.57
C ARG A 121 -15.18 4.51 8.23
N GLU A 122 -16.35 4.96 8.66
CA GLU A 122 -17.32 4.09 9.32
C GLU A 122 -17.89 3.01 8.40
N GLU A 123 -17.74 3.18 7.09
CA GLU A 123 -18.17 2.17 6.11
C GLU A 123 -17.21 0.98 6.05
N LEU A 124 -16.04 1.08 6.67
CA LEU A 124 -15.08 -0.02 6.71
C LEU A 124 -15.29 -0.88 7.96
N PRO A 125 -15.11 -2.22 7.85
CA PRO A 125 -15.23 -3.09 9.02
C PRO A 125 -14.24 -2.72 10.12
N GLN A 126 -14.63 -2.93 11.39
CA GLN A 126 -13.74 -2.66 12.53
C GLN A 126 -12.38 -3.37 12.42
N LYS A 127 -12.36 -4.51 11.78
CA LYS A 127 -11.14 -5.30 11.57
C LYS A 127 -10.05 -4.52 10.85
N VAL A 128 -10.42 -3.58 10.00
CA VAL A 128 -9.52 -2.70 9.27
C VAL A 128 -8.71 -1.81 10.22
N TRP A 129 -9.29 -1.48 11.38
CA TRP A 129 -8.70 -0.55 12.35
C TRP A 129 -7.68 -1.19 13.28
N LYS A 130 -7.45 -2.49 13.17
CA LYS A 130 -6.53 -3.22 14.05
C LYS A 130 -5.13 -2.62 14.05
N GLU A 131 -4.61 -2.25 12.89
CA GLU A 131 -3.31 -1.59 12.79
C GLU A 131 -3.35 -0.14 13.27
N CYS A 132 -4.48 0.51 13.08
CA CYS A 132 -4.64 1.91 13.45
C CYS A 132 -4.59 2.12 14.96
N ILE A 133 -4.99 1.14 15.75
CA ILE A 133 -4.95 1.22 17.22
C ILE A 133 -3.52 1.51 17.70
N ASP A 134 -2.53 0.93 17.06
CA ASP A 134 -1.11 1.11 17.42
C ASP A 134 -0.46 2.28 16.70
N CYS A 135 -1.19 2.97 15.82
CA CYS A 135 -0.67 4.12 15.09
C CYS A 135 -0.64 5.36 15.98
N PRO A 136 0.44 6.14 15.98
CA PRO A 136 0.52 7.39 16.76
C PRO A 136 -0.59 8.39 16.45
N LYS A 137 -1.21 8.32 15.28
CA LYS A 137 -2.29 9.21 14.85
C LYS A 137 -3.68 8.78 15.30
N TYR A 138 -3.84 7.54 15.78
CA TYR A 138 -5.13 7.04 16.22
C TYR A 138 -5.55 7.71 17.54
N PRO A 139 -6.84 8.07 17.73
CA PRO A 139 -7.97 7.96 16.80
C PRO A 139 -8.16 9.15 15.87
N ASN A 140 -7.26 10.12 15.87
CA ASN A 140 -7.36 11.39 15.15
C ASN A 140 -6.62 11.37 13.82
N CYS A 141 -6.48 10.20 13.20
CA CYS A 141 -5.84 10.07 11.90
C CYS A 141 -6.64 10.86 10.85
N ASP A 142 -5.94 11.65 10.05
CA ASP A 142 -6.51 12.52 9.03
C ASP A 142 -6.41 11.94 7.61
N GLU A 143 -5.99 10.69 7.46
CA GLU A 143 -5.99 10.03 6.16
C GLU A 143 -7.41 9.90 5.60
N ILE A 144 -7.51 9.96 4.29
CA ILE A 144 -8.77 9.84 3.56
C ILE A 144 -9.02 8.36 3.23
N ALA A 145 -10.20 7.86 3.55
CA ALA A 145 -10.62 6.51 3.18
C ALA A 145 -11.19 6.53 1.76
N MET A 146 -10.74 5.58 0.93
CA MET A 146 -11.20 5.46 -0.45
C MET A 146 -11.45 4.00 -0.78
N ILE A 147 -12.37 3.74 -1.72
CA ILE A 147 -12.74 2.39 -2.10
C ILE A 147 -12.92 2.29 -3.62
N LYS A 148 -12.56 1.12 -4.15
CA LYS A 148 -12.84 0.73 -5.52
C LYS A 148 -13.62 -0.58 -5.51
N VAL A 149 -14.74 -0.60 -6.20
CA VAL A 149 -15.64 -1.76 -6.30
C VAL A 149 -15.52 -2.40 -7.67
#